data_31536c18de78874a484d6b869b45c6e1
#
_entry.id   31536c18de78874a484d6b869b45c6e1
#
_cell.length_a   1.000
_cell.length_b   1.000
_cell.length_c   1.000
_cell.angle_alpha   90.00
_cell.angle_beta   90.00
_cell.angle_gamma   90.00
#
_symmetry.space_group_name_H-M   'P 1'
#
loop_
_entity.id
_entity.type
_entity.pdbx_description
1 polymer ?
#
loop_
_entity_poly.entity_id
_entity_poly.type
_entity_poly.pdbx_seq_one_letter_code
_entity_poly.pdbx_strand_id
1 'polypeptide(L)'
;MRKLLSLLFASAIVMNSSQAQETPHTPPTGSAERTAILEAARKPAVEDLGKPVEFVVKQIDVLDQWAFLHARMQSPGGQTIDYAGTKYADAAQRGQKSASYAALLQRSGNGWSVVAFSIGPTDVAWVGWAQEYSAPAVLFEPADTASH
;
A
#
# COMPACT_ATOMS: atom_id res chain seq x y z
N MET A 1 -9.68 -30.08 67.31
CA MET A 1 -9.09 -29.07 66.43
C MET A 1 -9.34 -29.44 64.99
N ARG A 2 -10.30 -28.78 64.39
CA ARG A 2 -10.62 -29.03 62.95
C ARG A 2 -9.96 -27.89 62.16
N LYS A 3 -8.97 -28.24 61.35
CA LYS A 3 -8.36 -27.30 60.41
C LYS A 3 -9.20 -27.34 59.12
N LEU A 4 -9.95 -26.29 58.87
CA LEU A 4 -10.61 -26.04 57.60
C LEU A 4 -9.58 -25.61 56.57
N LEU A 5 -9.33 -26.48 55.59
CA LEU A 5 -8.50 -26.15 54.43
C LEU A 5 -9.41 -25.47 53.39
N SER A 6 -9.33 -24.16 53.29
CA SER A 6 -9.99 -23.39 52.22
C SER A 6 -9.25 -23.58 50.92
N LEU A 7 -9.87 -24.33 49.99
CA LEU A 7 -9.38 -24.43 48.63
C LEU A 7 -9.87 -23.20 47.85
N LEU A 8 -8.96 -22.26 47.61
CA LEU A 8 -9.22 -21.16 46.70
C LEU A 8 -9.11 -21.69 45.24
N PHE A 9 -10.21 -21.85 44.59
CA PHE A 9 -10.26 -22.04 43.13
C PHE A 9 -10.02 -20.69 42.48
N ALA A 10 -8.81 -20.50 41.98
CA ALA A 10 -8.51 -19.40 41.07
C ALA A 10 -9.04 -19.77 39.68
N SER A 11 -10.23 -19.25 39.35
CA SER A 11 -10.75 -19.32 37.98
C SER A 11 -9.89 -18.40 37.08
N ALA A 12 -9.00 -18.99 36.31
CA ALA A 12 -8.32 -18.29 35.23
C ALA A 12 -9.34 -17.96 34.13
N ILE A 13 -9.78 -16.71 34.08
CA ILE A 13 -10.55 -16.20 32.94
C ILE A 13 -9.58 -16.10 31.78
N VAL A 14 -9.62 -17.07 30.88
CA VAL A 14 -8.95 -16.98 29.58
C VAL A 14 -9.75 -15.96 28.77
N MET A 15 -9.29 -14.71 28.77
CA MET A 15 -9.79 -13.72 27.82
C MET A 15 -9.32 -14.13 26.44
N ASN A 16 -10.22 -14.77 25.70
CA ASN A 16 -10.06 -14.98 24.28
C ASN A 16 -10.19 -13.61 23.62
N SER A 17 -9.05 -12.95 23.42
CA SER A 17 -9.00 -11.77 22.58
C SER A 17 -9.28 -12.21 21.17
N SER A 18 -10.53 -12.12 20.75
CA SER A 18 -10.93 -12.21 19.36
C SER A 18 -10.22 -11.06 18.65
N GLN A 19 -9.07 -11.33 18.04
CA GLN A 19 -8.45 -10.37 17.15
C GLN A 19 -9.36 -10.25 15.93
N ALA A 20 -10.17 -9.17 15.90
CA ALA A 20 -10.85 -8.79 14.68
C ALA A 20 -9.79 -8.61 13.60
N GLN A 21 -9.90 -9.35 12.48
CA GLN A 21 -9.07 -9.11 11.31
C GLN A 21 -9.34 -7.68 10.87
N GLU A 22 -8.33 -6.83 11.00
CA GLU A 22 -8.43 -5.46 10.52
C GLU A 22 -8.57 -5.49 9.00
N THR A 23 -9.61 -4.83 8.52
CA THR A 23 -9.91 -4.75 7.10
C THR A 23 -9.34 -3.44 6.56
N PRO A 24 -8.59 -3.47 5.45
CA PRO A 24 -8.17 -2.24 4.80
C PRO A 24 -9.36 -1.38 4.42
N HIS A 25 -9.20 -0.06 4.50
CA HIS A 25 -10.18 0.89 3.99
C HIS A 25 -9.65 1.63 2.77
N THR A 26 -10.54 1.97 1.86
CA THR A 26 -10.24 2.78 0.69
C THR A 26 -10.58 4.24 1.02
N PRO A 27 -9.59 5.14 1.11
CA PRO A 27 -9.89 6.54 1.39
C PRO A 27 -10.76 7.15 0.29
N PRO A 28 -11.83 7.87 0.64
CA PRO A 28 -12.73 8.47 -0.35
C PRO A 28 -12.02 9.44 -1.29
N THR A 29 -12.49 9.51 -2.53
CA THR A 29 -12.02 10.51 -3.50
C THR A 29 -12.21 11.92 -2.91
N GLY A 30 -11.16 12.74 -2.98
CA GLY A 30 -11.17 14.10 -2.43
C GLY A 30 -10.90 14.21 -0.93
N SER A 31 -10.74 13.09 -0.21
CA SER A 31 -10.37 13.12 1.21
C SER A 31 -8.93 13.60 1.40
N ALA A 32 -8.67 14.22 2.55
CA ALA A 32 -7.32 14.66 2.93
C ALA A 32 -6.32 13.48 3.00
N GLU A 33 -6.76 12.33 3.50
CA GLU A 33 -5.94 11.13 3.57
C GLU A 33 -5.52 10.65 2.17
N ARG A 34 -6.48 10.53 1.26
CA ARG A 34 -6.20 10.12 -0.13
C ARG A 34 -5.25 11.09 -0.83
N THR A 35 -5.49 12.37 -0.68
CA THR A 35 -4.64 13.41 -1.26
C THR A 35 -3.20 13.30 -0.74
N ALA A 36 -3.02 13.16 0.56
CA ALA A 36 -1.71 13.04 1.17
C ALA A 36 -0.94 11.80 0.69
N ILE A 37 -1.62 10.66 0.55
CA ILE A 37 -1.02 9.42 0.03
C ILE A 37 -0.59 9.61 -1.42
N LEU A 38 -1.45 10.17 -2.27
CA LEU A 38 -1.15 10.37 -3.69
C LEU A 38 -0.02 11.37 -3.90
N GLU A 39 0.05 12.43 -3.11
CA GLU A 39 1.15 13.40 -3.17
C GLU A 39 2.48 12.77 -2.75
N ALA A 40 2.48 12.00 -1.66
CA ALA A 40 3.67 11.28 -1.21
C ALA A 40 4.13 10.25 -2.25
N ALA A 41 3.21 9.49 -2.83
CA ALA A 41 3.50 8.49 -3.85
C ALA A 41 4.03 9.10 -5.16
N ARG A 42 3.63 10.32 -5.49
CA ARG A 42 4.05 11.01 -6.71
C ARG A 42 5.50 11.44 -6.68
N LYS A 43 6.02 11.81 -5.52
CA LYS A 43 7.39 12.33 -5.38
C LYS A 43 8.45 11.42 -6.00
N PRO A 44 8.60 10.14 -5.60
CA PRO A 44 9.63 9.29 -6.18
C PRO A 44 9.40 9.04 -7.68
N ALA A 45 8.16 9.00 -8.16
CA ALA A 45 7.87 8.85 -9.58
C ALA A 45 8.37 10.06 -10.38
N VAL A 46 8.09 11.27 -9.92
CA VAL A 46 8.55 12.52 -10.57
C VAL A 46 10.07 12.64 -10.52
N GLU A 47 10.68 12.33 -9.39
CA GLU A 47 12.14 12.37 -9.23
C GLU A 47 12.82 11.36 -10.16
N ASP A 48 12.30 10.15 -10.22
CA ASP A 48 12.88 9.06 -10.99
C ASP A 48 12.73 9.26 -12.50
N LEU A 49 11.61 9.82 -12.95
CA LEU A 49 11.33 10.08 -14.36
C LEU A 49 11.83 11.46 -14.84
N GLY A 50 12.05 12.39 -13.93
CA GLY A 50 12.44 13.77 -14.27
C GLY A 50 11.37 14.56 -14.98
N LYS A 51 10.08 14.18 -14.84
CA LYS A 51 8.95 14.84 -15.48
C LYS A 51 7.68 14.72 -14.61
N PRO A 52 6.68 15.60 -14.81
CA PRO A 52 5.42 15.52 -14.07
C PRO A 52 4.67 14.22 -14.35
N VAL A 53 4.05 13.67 -13.31
CA VAL A 53 3.26 12.44 -13.37
C VAL A 53 1.93 12.67 -12.67
N GLU A 54 0.85 12.24 -13.30
CA GLU A 54 -0.47 12.09 -12.70
C GLU A 54 -0.83 10.62 -12.59
N PHE A 55 -1.69 10.29 -11.63
CA PHE A 55 -2.15 8.93 -11.41
C PHE A 55 -3.62 8.76 -11.74
N VAL A 56 -3.93 7.70 -12.48
CA VAL A 56 -5.26 7.10 -12.52
C VAL A 56 -5.26 5.92 -11.57
N VAL A 57 -5.89 6.09 -10.42
CA VAL A 57 -5.85 5.10 -9.32
C VAL A 57 -6.65 3.86 -9.72
N LYS A 58 -6.03 2.69 -9.60
CA LYS A 58 -6.65 1.38 -9.74
C LYS A 58 -6.99 0.77 -8.38
N GLN A 59 -6.10 0.93 -7.43
CA GLN A 59 -6.27 0.48 -6.06
C GLN A 59 -5.54 1.44 -5.13
N ILE A 60 -6.20 1.83 -4.05
CA ILE A 60 -5.59 2.55 -2.94
C ILE A 60 -6.27 2.08 -1.66
N ASP A 61 -5.50 1.45 -0.80
CA ASP A 61 -6.00 0.90 0.45
C ASP A 61 -5.07 1.27 1.61
N VAL A 62 -5.67 1.46 2.76
CA VAL A 62 -4.98 1.84 4.01
C VAL A 62 -5.34 0.82 5.09
N LEU A 63 -4.33 0.37 5.81
CA LEU A 63 -4.48 -0.45 6.99
C LEU A 63 -3.43 -0.03 8.02
N ASP A 64 -3.89 0.42 9.19
CA ASP A 64 -3.03 0.95 10.26
C ASP A 64 -2.09 2.06 9.75
N GLN A 65 -0.80 1.81 9.79
CA GLN A 65 0.24 2.75 9.37
C GLN A 65 0.70 2.54 7.93
N TRP A 66 0.00 1.68 7.17
CA TRP A 66 0.39 1.30 5.83
C TRP A 66 -0.63 1.76 4.80
N ALA A 67 -0.13 2.13 3.62
CA ALA A 67 -0.95 2.36 2.44
C ALA A 67 -0.32 1.66 1.24
N PHE A 68 -1.18 1.10 0.39
CA PHE A 68 -0.77 0.53 -0.89
C PHE A 68 -1.47 1.26 -2.02
N LEU A 69 -0.72 1.65 -3.04
CA LEU A 69 -1.21 2.29 -4.25
C LEU A 69 -0.81 1.47 -5.46
N HIS A 70 -1.79 1.15 -6.29
CA HIS A 70 -1.59 0.70 -7.66
C HIS A 70 -2.31 1.67 -8.59
N ALA A 71 -1.61 2.22 -9.56
CA ALA A 71 -2.13 3.24 -10.45
C ALA A 71 -1.58 3.08 -11.87
N ARG A 72 -2.21 3.75 -12.82
CA ARG A 72 -1.64 4.01 -14.13
C ARG A 72 -1.07 5.43 -14.14
N MET A 73 0.16 5.56 -14.60
CA MET A 73 0.79 6.86 -14.78
C MET A 73 0.34 7.49 -16.09
N GLN A 74 0.17 8.80 -16.05
CA GLN A 74 -0.07 9.60 -17.22
C GLN A 74 0.64 10.95 -17.10
N SER A 75 0.87 11.59 -18.23
CA SER A 75 1.32 12.97 -18.29
C SER A 75 0.18 13.92 -17.94
N PRO A 76 0.47 15.12 -17.45
CA PRO A 76 -0.57 16.16 -17.32
C PRO A 76 -1.34 16.35 -18.62
N GLY A 77 -2.68 16.38 -18.52
CA GLY A 77 -3.56 16.41 -19.68
C GLY A 77 -4.09 15.04 -20.11
N GLY A 78 -3.71 13.96 -19.41
CA GLY A 78 -4.30 12.62 -19.57
C GLY A 78 -3.66 11.74 -20.64
N GLN A 79 -2.56 12.15 -21.24
CA GLN A 79 -1.81 11.31 -22.18
C GLN A 79 -1.04 10.21 -21.44
N THR A 80 -0.89 9.05 -22.07
CA THR A 80 -0.07 7.96 -21.54
C THR A 80 1.36 8.46 -21.27
N ILE A 81 1.93 7.99 -20.14
CA ILE A 81 3.31 8.35 -19.79
C ILE A 81 4.28 7.96 -20.91
N ASP A 82 5.16 8.88 -21.25
CA ASP A 82 6.23 8.67 -22.24
C ASP A 82 7.56 8.52 -21.51
N TYR A 83 8.27 7.44 -21.78
CA TYR A 83 9.57 7.16 -21.21
C TYR A 83 10.74 7.79 -21.99
N ALA A 84 10.47 8.49 -23.10
CA ALA A 84 11.51 9.18 -23.86
C ALA A 84 12.26 10.18 -22.99
N GLY A 85 13.59 10.19 -23.10
CA GLY A 85 14.47 11.06 -22.30
C GLY A 85 14.66 10.61 -20.84
N THR A 86 14.12 9.47 -20.44
CA THR A 86 14.32 8.90 -19.10
C THR A 86 15.32 7.74 -19.15
N LYS A 87 15.80 7.32 -17.97
CA LYS A 87 16.64 6.11 -17.85
C LYS A 87 15.93 4.82 -18.26
N TYR A 88 14.62 4.85 -18.44
CA TYR A 88 13.79 3.70 -18.83
C TYR A 88 13.51 3.63 -20.34
N ALA A 89 13.98 4.59 -21.12
CA ALA A 89 13.67 4.69 -22.54
C ALA A 89 14.00 3.40 -23.31
N ASP A 90 15.18 2.84 -23.10
CA ASP A 90 15.61 1.60 -23.78
C ASP A 90 14.75 0.40 -23.39
N ALA A 91 14.45 0.26 -22.10
CA ALA A 91 13.57 -0.81 -21.60
C ALA A 91 12.15 -0.68 -22.17
N ALA A 92 11.63 0.54 -22.26
CA ALA A 92 10.32 0.81 -22.84
C ALA A 92 10.27 0.47 -24.33
N GLN A 93 11.30 0.77 -25.08
CA GLN A 93 11.39 0.41 -26.51
C GLN A 93 11.40 -1.11 -26.72
N ARG A 94 11.92 -1.88 -25.77
CA ARG A 94 11.90 -3.34 -25.78
C ARG A 94 10.62 -3.95 -25.24
N GLY A 95 9.61 -3.14 -24.92
CA GLY A 95 8.35 -3.63 -24.34
C GLY A 95 8.46 -4.08 -22.87
N GLN A 96 9.51 -3.65 -22.16
CA GLN A 96 9.78 -4.04 -20.77
C GLN A 96 9.24 -3.03 -19.73
N LYS A 97 8.50 -2.02 -20.17
CA LYS A 97 7.85 -1.03 -19.31
C LYS A 97 6.38 -0.87 -19.67
N SER A 98 5.54 -0.84 -18.67
CA SER A 98 4.13 -0.49 -18.77
C SER A 98 3.88 0.93 -18.27
N ALA A 99 2.65 1.39 -18.31
CA ALA A 99 2.23 2.65 -17.70
C ALA A 99 1.89 2.48 -16.20
N SER A 100 2.02 1.30 -15.63
CA SER A 100 1.69 1.01 -14.24
C SER A 100 2.68 1.64 -13.27
N TYR A 101 2.20 1.92 -12.08
CA TYR A 101 2.97 2.36 -10.93
C TYR A 101 2.44 1.67 -9.68
N ALA A 102 3.32 1.20 -8.84
CA ALA A 102 2.95 0.66 -7.53
C ALA A 102 3.81 1.29 -6.46
N ALA A 103 3.22 1.57 -5.30
CA ALA A 103 3.94 2.09 -4.14
C ALA A 103 3.38 1.52 -2.84
N LEU A 104 4.28 1.21 -1.93
CA LEU A 104 3.98 0.93 -0.53
C LEU A 104 4.42 2.13 0.29
N LEU A 105 3.52 2.66 1.09
CA LEU A 105 3.76 3.82 1.93
C LEU A 105 3.57 3.46 3.40
N GLN A 106 4.31 4.14 4.25
CA GLN A 106 4.18 4.04 5.68
C GLN A 106 3.90 5.41 6.27
N ARG A 107 3.03 5.46 7.27
CA ARG A 107 2.76 6.71 8.01
C ARG A 107 4.03 7.15 8.72
N SER A 108 4.40 8.43 8.54
CA SER A 108 5.58 9.04 9.10
C SER A 108 5.21 10.40 9.71
N GLY A 109 5.17 10.47 11.03
CA GLY A 109 4.67 11.66 11.71
C GLY A 109 3.22 11.97 11.31
N ASN A 110 2.97 13.17 10.78
CA ASN A 110 1.65 13.57 10.28
C ASN A 110 1.41 13.27 8.81
N GLY A 111 2.37 12.64 8.13
CA GLY A 111 2.32 12.40 6.70
C GLY A 111 2.59 10.96 6.32
N TRP A 112 2.91 10.77 5.05
CA TRP A 112 3.20 9.46 4.45
C TRP A 112 4.57 9.50 3.78
N SER A 113 5.28 8.37 3.84
CA SER A 113 6.56 8.16 3.15
C SER A 113 6.52 6.89 2.32
N VAL A 114 7.05 6.94 1.11
CA VAL A 114 7.19 5.75 0.26
C VAL A 114 8.35 4.90 0.78
N VAL A 115 8.08 3.63 1.07
CA VAL A 115 9.10 2.66 1.48
C VAL A 115 9.51 1.73 0.34
N ALA A 116 8.63 1.53 -0.65
CA ALA A 116 8.92 0.79 -1.87
C ALA A 116 8.08 1.32 -3.02
N PHE A 117 8.63 1.33 -4.22
CA PHE A 117 7.88 1.68 -5.43
C PHE A 117 8.44 0.97 -6.66
N SER A 118 7.63 0.86 -7.70
CA SER A 118 8.01 0.31 -8.99
C SER A 118 7.44 1.15 -10.12
N ILE A 119 8.33 1.59 -11.01
CA ILE A 119 8.00 2.36 -12.22
C ILE A 119 7.80 1.41 -13.39
N GLY A 120 6.60 1.42 -13.96
CA GLY A 120 6.28 0.70 -15.19
C GLY A 120 6.48 -0.81 -15.13
N PRO A 121 6.09 -1.48 -14.02
CA PRO A 121 6.22 -2.93 -13.96
C PRO A 121 5.32 -3.58 -15.03
N THR A 122 5.83 -4.64 -15.66
CA THR A 122 5.06 -5.48 -16.59
C THR A 122 4.48 -6.70 -15.89
N ASP A 123 4.79 -6.86 -14.61
CA ASP A 123 4.38 -7.95 -13.75
C ASP A 123 3.98 -7.40 -12.37
N VAL A 124 3.56 -8.26 -11.45
CA VAL A 124 3.16 -7.90 -10.09
C VAL A 124 4.42 -7.65 -9.25
N ALA A 125 4.96 -6.43 -9.31
CA ALA A 125 6.21 -6.06 -8.66
C ALA A 125 6.16 -6.12 -7.13
N TRP A 126 4.97 -6.10 -6.55
CA TRP A 126 4.76 -6.04 -5.09
C TRP A 126 4.53 -7.40 -4.43
N VAL A 127 4.69 -8.50 -5.15
CA VAL A 127 4.45 -9.87 -4.64
C VAL A 127 5.20 -10.16 -3.33
N GLY A 128 6.42 -9.69 -3.18
CA GLY A 128 7.23 -9.92 -1.98
C GLY A 128 7.19 -8.82 -0.93
N TRP A 129 6.47 -7.71 -1.16
CA TRP A 129 6.56 -6.53 -0.29
C TRP A 129 5.99 -6.73 1.11
N ALA A 130 4.92 -7.52 1.24
CA ALA A 130 4.36 -7.83 2.54
C ALA A 130 5.40 -8.45 3.48
N GLN A 131 6.15 -9.42 2.99
CA GLN A 131 7.19 -10.09 3.75
C GLN A 131 8.45 -9.23 3.93
N GLU A 132 8.90 -8.58 2.86
CA GLU A 132 10.12 -7.77 2.86
C GLU A 132 10.04 -6.59 3.82
N TYR A 133 8.88 -5.92 3.88
CA TYR A 133 8.68 -4.73 4.71
C TYR A 133 7.86 -4.97 5.97
N SER A 134 7.46 -6.21 6.24
CA SER A 134 6.57 -6.56 7.35
C SER A 134 5.24 -5.81 7.31
N ALA A 135 4.73 -5.60 6.10
CA ALA A 135 3.44 -4.97 5.86
C ALA A 135 2.32 -6.03 5.86
N PRO A 136 1.08 -5.66 6.21
CA PRO A 136 -0.04 -6.60 6.21
C PRO A 136 -0.31 -7.15 4.80
N ALA A 137 -0.31 -8.48 4.63
CA ALA A 137 -0.51 -9.11 3.32
C ALA A 137 -1.86 -8.75 2.68
N VAL A 138 -2.91 -8.61 3.50
CA VAL A 138 -4.26 -8.25 3.05
C VAL A 138 -4.33 -6.88 2.37
N LEU A 139 -3.37 -6.00 2.63
CA LEU A 139 -3.29 -4.68 2.01
C LEU A 139 -3.11 -4.75 0.48
N PHE A 140 -2.50 -5.82 -0.02
CA PHE A 140 -2.19 -6.01 -1.43
C PHE A 140 -3.25 -6.80 -2.20
N GLU A 141 -4.26 -7.30 -1.49
CA GLU A 141 -5.36 -8.06 -2.11
C GLU A 141 -6.30 -7.10 -2.85
N PRO A 142 -6.76 -7.48 -4.06
CA PRO A 142 -7.78 -6.70 -4.75
C PRO A 142 -9.08 -6.64 -3.93
N ALA A 143 -9.78 -5.51 -3.99
CA ALA A 143 -11.01 -5.29 -3.23
C ALA A 143 -12.11 -6.32 -3.50
N ASP A 144 -12.07 -6.99 -4.66
CA ASP A 144 -13.08 -7.97 -5.08
C ASP A 144 -12.94 -9.35 -4.42
N THR A 145 -11.85 -9.61 -3.69
CA THR A 145 -11.63 -10.90 -3.02
C THR A 145 -12.14 -10.93 -1.59
N ALA A 146 -12.62 -9.81 -1.06
CA ALA A 146 -13.14 -9.71 0.31
C ALA A 146 -14.61 -10.13 0.47
N SER A 147 -15.25 -10.67 -0.59
CA SER A 147 -16.68 -11.04 -0.60
C SER A 147 -16.90 -12.50 -0.92
N HIS A 148 -16.40 -13.39 -0.08
CA HIS A 148 -16.89 -14.79 -0.04
C HIS A 148 -16.73 -15.36 1.37
#